data_3e03f26f31702ed73eae552c9567d4ba
#
_entry.id   3e03f26f31702ed73eae552c9567d4ba
#
_cell.length_a   1.000
_cell.length_b   1.000
_cell.length_c   1.000
_cell.angle_alpha   90.00
_cell.angle_beta   90.00
_cell.angle_gamma   90.00
#
_symmetry.space_group_name_H-M   'P 1'
#
loop_
_entity.id
_entity.type
_entity.pdbx_description
1 polymer ?
#
loop_
_entity_poly.entity_id
_entity_poly.type
_entity_poly.pdbx_seq_one_letter_code
_entity_poly.pdbx_strand_id
1 'polypeptide(L)'
;MKEKTLLSLVVAVNILLITAISLIFVYQTKAKEQKEESNQVLGVEEVTTEKKPFSVSVCDSNSKNCIWITSEGLVKEGVVNESAVYQEVLDSVIPFVEKLYGGKSMQRSSKGSFIYWKEDNIPDLSNIFTDVYNAFKSGENTQILIYTKDLPATDGRYSNKYIEIDNSKQKLYVWIDGKVVKEILLSGPKVGYEVYGVFPIIDKGISPMAPTGRYMPYWMAFYYSKRQDSWYGLHALIWWYDENGKKVYEPTSNIGVRRSGGCIRMLYDDSKYLYEIFNKGDHILIHE
;
A
#
# COMPACT_ATOMS: atom_id res chain seq x y z
N MET A 1 -15.25 60.21 14.70
CA MET A 1 -14.90 60.24 13.25
C MET A 1 -14.29 58.92 12.75
N LYS A 2 -13.56 58.15 13.56
CA LYS A 2 -12.86 56.93 13.12
C LYS A 2 -13.79 55.72 12.84
N GLU A 3 -14.93 55.54 13.55
CA GLU A 3 -15.83 54.41 13.35
C GLU A 3 -16.58 54.44 12.01
N LYS A 4 -17.02 55.62 11.57
CA LYS A 4 -17.75 55.73 10.29
C LYS A 4 -16.85 55.43 9.08
N THR A 5 -15.55 55.71 9.19
CA THR A 5 -14.58 55.44 8.12
C THR A 5 -14.28 53.91 8.04
N LEU A 6 -14.22 53.21 9.15
CA LEU A 6 -14.00 51.76 9.19
C LEU A 6 -15.19 51.01 8.61
N LEU A 7 -16.41 51.38 8.96
CA LEU A 7 -17.63 50.78 8.43
C LEU A 7 -17.76 50.92 6.90
N SER A 8 -17.42 52.12 6.39
CA SER A 8 -17.45 52.34 4.94
C SER A 8 -16.39 51.55 4.20
N LEU A 9 -15.21 51.33 4.80
CA LEU A 9 -14.17 50.48 4.21
C LEU A 9 -14.58 49.00 4.14
N VAL A 10 -15.19 48.47 5.22
CA VAL A 10 -15.68 47.09 5.26
C VAL A 10 -16.78 46.85 4.24
N VAL A 11 -17.70 47.83 4.06
CA VAL A 11 -18.77 47.73 3.04
C VAL A 11 -18.16 47.77 1.63
N ALA A 12 -17.20 48.63 1.37
CA ALA A 12 -16.55 48.71 0.06
C ALA A 12 -15.77 47.39 -0.28
N VAL A 13 -15.07 46.80 0.68
CA VAL A 13 -14.36 45.52 0.48
C VAL A 13 -15.33 44.42 0.18
N ASN A 14 -16.45 44.31 0.91
CA ASN A 14 -17.45 43.31 0.66
C ASN A 14 -18.12 43.42 -0.73
N ILE A 15 -18.40 44.66 -1.17
CA ILE A 15 -18.94 44.92 -2.52
C ILE A 15 -17.93 44.48 -3.59
N LEU A 16 -16.63 44.77 -3.41
CA LEU A 16 -15.59 44.35 -4.33
C LEU A 16 -15.45 42.80 -4.37
N LEU A 17 -15.56 42.14 -3.24
CA LEU A 17 -15.52 40.68 -3.18
C LEU A 17 -16.71 40.03 -3.90
N ILE A 18 -17.92 40.56 -3.70
CA ILE A 18 -19.14 40.02 -4.33
C ILE A 18 -19.07 40.25 -5.86
N THR A 19 -18.56 41.42 -6.31
CA THR A 19 -18.39 41.68 -7.75
C THR A 19 -17.33 40.78 -8.38
N ALA A 20 -16.22 40.50 -7.69
CA ALA A 20 -15.19 39.61 -8.18
C ALA A 20 -15.73 38.15 -8.29
N ILE A 21 -16.47 37.68 -7.31
CA ILE A 21 -17.10 36.34 -7.34
C ILE A 21 -18.12 36.24 -8.49
N SER A 22 -18.92 37.27 -8.68
CA SER A 22 -19.90 37.33 -9.78
C SER A 22 -19.24 37.30 -11.15
N LEU A 23 -18.11 38.03 -11.31
CA LEU A 23 -17.34 38.00 -12.55
C LEU A 23 -16.69 36.63 -12.83
N ILE A 24 -16.19 35.97 -11.82
CA ILE A 24 -15.65 34.63 -11.97
C ILE A 24 -16.74 33.66 -12.40
N PHE A 25 -17.93 33.73 -11.80
CA PHE A 25 -19.05 32.89 -12.15
C PHE A 25 -19.54 33.12 -13.59
N VAL A 26 -19.65 34.37 -14.02
CA VAL A 26 -20.00 34.76 -15.42
C VAL A 26 -18.91 34.26 -16.39
N TYR A 27 -17.66 34.34 -16.02
CA TYR A 27 -16.55 33.83 -16.85
C TYR A 27 -16.59 32.32 -17.01
N GLN A 28 -16.87 31.63 -15.94
CA GLN A 28 -16.98 30.15 -15.96
C GLN A 28 -18.20 29.67 -16.76
N THR A 29 -19.35 30.36 -16.66
CA THR A 29 -20.52 30.05 -17.47
C THR A 29 -20.28 30.31 -18.96
N LYS A 30 -19.69 31.46 -19.32
CA LYS A 30 -19.33 31.74 -20.72
C LYS A 30 -18.31 30.78 -21.30
N ALA A 31 -17.31 30.36 -20.49
CA ALA A 31 -16.34 29.34 -20.91
C ALA A 31 -16.99 27.98 -21.15
N LYS A 32 -18.01 27.65 -20.37
CA LYS A 32 -18.79 26.42 -20.54
C LYS A 32 -19.66 26.46 -21.79
N GLU A 33 -20.37 27.59 -22.01
CA GLU A 33 -21.18 27.82 -23.23
C GLU A 33 -20.32 27.79 -24.50
N GLN A 34 -19.14 28.44 -24.48
CA GLN A 34 -18.21 28.40 -25.63
C GLN A 34 -17.70 26.99 -25.92
N LYS A 35 -17.52 26.16 -24.90
CA LYS A 35 -17.10 24.78 -25.06
C LYS A 35 -18.22 23.91 -25.62
N GLU A 36 -19.46 24.15 -25.20
CA GLU A 36 -20.65 23.47 -25.75
C GLU A 36 -20.94 23.90 -27.19
N GLU A 37 -20.82 25.20 -27.52
CA GLU A 37 -20.99 25.70 -28.90
C GLU A 37 -19.88 25.19 -29.84
N SER A 38 -18.61 25.12 -29.36
CA SER A 38 -17.50 24.54 -30.12
C SER A 38 -17.71 23.06 -30.41
N ASN A 39 -18.32 22.32 -29.49
CA ASN A 39 -18.62 20.90 -29.69
C ASN A 39 -19.80 20.70 -30.65
N GLN A 40 -20.78 21.59 -30.70
CA GLN A 40 -21.90 21.53 -31.66
C GLN A 40 -21.46 21.86 -33.09
N VAL A 41 -20.53 22.80 -33.28
CA VAL A 41 -20.05 23.20 -34.61
C VAL A 41 -19.14 22.15 -35.26
N LEU A 42 -18.51 21.26 -34.46
CA LEU A 42 -17.60 20.23 -34.95
C LEU A 42 -18.30 18.92 -35.30
N GLY A 43 -19.63 18.78 -35.04
CA GLY A 43 -20.33 17.53 -35.33
C GLY A 43 -19.71 16.31 -34.62
N VAL A 44 -18.97 16.57 -33.55
CA VAL A 44 -18.43 15.50 -32.71
C VAL A 44 -19.61 15.03 -31.85
N GLU A 45 -20.36 14.05 -32.36
CA GLU A 45 -21.07 13.16 -31.46
C GLU A 45 -20.05 12.76 -30.40
N GLU A 46 -20.32 13.06 -29.14
CA GLU A 46 -19.61 12.47 -28.03
C GLU A 46 -19.88 10.97 -28.13
N VAL A 47 -19.09 10.28 -28.94
CA VAL A 47 -19.03 8.84 -28.93
C VAL A 47 -18.50 8.51 -27.54
N THR A 48 -19.41 8.38 -26.60
CA THR A 48 -19.17 7.61 -25.39
C THR A 48 -18.84 6.20 -25.88
N THR A 49 -17.60 5.99 -26.31
CA THR A 49 -17.07 4.67 -26.52
C THR A 49 -17.09 4.02 -25.16
N GLU A 50 -18.19 3.30 -24.87
CA GLU A 50 -18.15 2.29 -23.82
C GLU A 50 -16.93 1.45 -24.17
N LYS A 51 -15.85 1.66 -23.44
CA LYS A 51 -14.66 0.81 -23.62
C LYS A 51 -15.15 -0.61 -23.42
N LYS A 52 -15.01 -1.42 -24.46
CA LYS A 52 -15.38 -2.84 -24.39
C LYS A 52 -14.69 -3.45 -23.16
N PRO A 53 -15.37 -4.34 -22.45
CA PRO A 53 -14.74 -5.04 -21.33
C PRO A 53 -13.42 -5.66 -21.79
N PHE A 54 -12.39 -5.50 -21.03
CA PHE A 54 -11.09 -6.11 -21.22
C PHE A 54 -10.81 -7.09 -20.10
N SER A 55 -9.80 -7.94 -20.25
CA SER A 55 -9.48 -8.97 -19.27
C SER A 55 -8.01 -8.93 -18.88
N VAL A 56 -7.77 -9.22 -17.61
CA VAL A 56 -6.43 -9.49 -17.08
C VAL A 56 -6.31 -11.00 -16.89
N SER A 57 -5.30 -11.62 -17.47
CA SER A 57 -4.98 -13.02 -17.23
C SER A 57 -3.87 -13.13 -16.19
N VAL A 58 -4.03 -14.06 -15.24
CA VAL A 58 -2.98 -14.44 -14.31
C VAL A 58 -2.61 -15.89 -14.60
N CYS A 59 -1.35 -16.10 -14.93
CA CYS A 59 -0.85 -17.37 -15.44
C CYS A 59 0.36 -17.89 -14.65
N ASP A 60 0.61 -19.19 -14.72
CA ASP A 60 1.90 -19.75 -14.32
C ASP A 60 3.03 -19.21 -15.23
N SER A 61 4.28 -19.37 -14.83
CA SER A 61 5.46 -18.87 -15.55
C SER A 61 5.60 -19.40 -16.97
N ASN A 62 4.93 -20.50 -17.28
CA ASN A 62 4.95 -21.13 -18.61
C ASN A 62 3.73 -20.77 -19.46
N SER A 63 2.82 -19.93 -18.95
CA SER A 63 1.55 -19.53 -19.59
C SER A 63 0.64 -20.71 -19.98
N LYS A 64 0.80 -21.87 -19.34
CA LYS A 64 0.00 -23.07 -19.61
C LYS A 64 -1.31 -23.10 -18.83
N ASN A 65 -1.29 -22.57 -17.61
CA ASN A 65 -2.43 -22.49 -16.76
C ASN A 65 -2.71 -21.04 -16.46
N CYS A 66 -3.90 -20.56 -16.78
CA CYS A 66 -4.31 -19.19 -16.58
C CYS A 66 -5.72 -19.12 -15.99
N ILE A 67 -5.98 -18.07 -15.23
CA ILE A 67 -7.33 -17.57 -14.99
C ILE A 67 -7.48 -16.20 -15.65
N TRP A 68 -8.72 -15.82 -15.91
CA TRP A 68 -9.09 -14.57 -16.56
C TRP A 68 -10.01 -13.79 -15.65
N ILE A 69 -9.69 -12.52 -15.43
CA ILE A 69 -10.49 -11.60 -14.64
C ILE A 69 -10.96 -10.51 -15.59
N THR A 70 -12.25 -10.32 -15.68
CA THR A 70 -12.85 -9.29 -16.54
C THR A 70 -12.88 -7.94 -15.83
N SER A 71 -12.86 -6.85 -16.59
CA SER A 71 -12.99 -5.50 -16.04
C SER A 71 -14.40 -5.16 -15.56
N GLU A 72 -15.38 -6.03 -15.82
CA GLU A 72 -16.76 -5.84 -15.45
C GLU A 72 -16.90 -5.79 -13.92
N GLY A 73 -17.54 -4.73 -13.41
CA GLY A 73 -17.67 -4.48 -11.97
C GLY A 73 -16.41 -3.97 -11.27
N LEU A 74 -15.22 -4.11 -11.88
CA LEU A 74 -13.94 -3.67 -11.32
C LEU A 74 -13.52 -2.30 -11.84
N VAL A 75 -13.94 -1.94 -13.06
CA VAL A 75 -13.64 -0.66 -13.68
C VAL A 75 -14.92 0.02 -14.11
N LYS A 76 -15.14 1.25 -13.66
CA LYS A 76 -16.29 2.07 -14.04
C LYS A 76 -15.79 3.43 -14.56
N GLU A 77 -16.22 3.80 -15.76
CA GLU A 77 -15.83 5.08 -16.38
C GLU A 77 -14.31 5.33 -16.40
N GLY A 78 -13.53 4.26 -16.56
CA GLY A 78 -12.05 4.31 -16.55
C GLY A 78 -11.43 4.38 -15.15
N VAL A 79 -12.24 4.38 -14.09
CA VAL A 79 -11.76 4.38 -12.69
C VAL A 79 -11.79 2.95 -12.15
N VAL A 80 -10.64 2.50 -11.66
CA VAL A 80 -10.49 1.17 -11.06
C VAL A 80 -10.97 1.20 -9.62
N ASN A 81 -11.89 0.31 -9.26
CA ASN A 81 -12.30 0.09 -7.88
C ASN A 81 -11.28 -0.79 -7.16
N GLU A 82 -10.39 -0.16 -6.42
CA GLU A 82 -9.27 -0.83 -5.75
C GLU A 82 -9.72 -1.91 -4.76
N SER A 83 -10.77 -1.64 -3.98
CA SER A 83 -11.29 -2.63 -3.02
C SER A 83 -11.92 -3.84 -3.71
N ALA A 84 -12.59 -3.64 -4.84
CA ALA A 84 -13.15 -4.72 -5.62
C ALA A 84 -12.05 -5.57 -6.27
N VAL A 85 -10.99 -4.95 -6.81
CA VAL A 85 -9.81 -5.67 -7.33
C VAL A 85 -9.13 -6.46 -6.22
N TYR A 86 -8.98 -5.88 -5.03
CA TYR A 86 -8.41 -6.59 -3.89
C TYR A 86 -9.22 -7.84 -3.55
N GLN A 87 -10.55 -7.70 -3.47
CA GLN A 87 -11.42 -8.83 -3.18
C GLN A 87 -11.36 -9.90 -4.29
N GLU A 88 -11.33 -9.49 -5.55
CA GLU A 88 -11.22 -10.41 -6.69
C GLU A 88 -9.91 -11.21 -6.65
N VAL A 89 -8.79 -10.58 -6.27
CA VAL A 89 -7.52 -11.31 -6.07
C VAL A 89 -7.66 -12.36 -4.99
N LEU A 90 -8.32 -12.05 -3.87
CA LEU A 90 -8.55 -13.03 -2.79
C LEU A 90 -9.47 -14.17 -3.21
N ASP A 91 -10.48 -13.89 -4.01
CA ASP A 91 -11.52 -14.85 -4.34
C ASP A 91 -11.19 -15.71 -5.58
N SER A 92 -10.42 -15.17 -6.51
CA SER A 92 -10.10 -15.84 -7.78
C SER A 92 -8.62 -16.20 -7.91
N VAL A 93 -7.70 -15.23 -7.71
CA VAL A 93 -6.27 -15.45 -7.96
C VAL A 93 -5.67 -16.37 -6.91
N ILE A 94 -5.94 -16.13 -5.63
CA ILE A 94 -5.35 -16.94 -4.56
C ILE A 94 -5.78 -18.40 -4.64
N PRO A 95 -7.07 -18.76 -4.82
CA PRO A 95 -7.48 -20.14 -4.99
C PRO A 95 -6.89 -20.81 -6.23
N PHE A 96 -6.73 -20.05 -7.32
CA PHE A 96 -6.08 -20.55 -8.52
C PHE A 96 -4.61 -20.92 -8.23
N VAL A 97 -3.87 -20.07 -7.56
CA VAL A 97 -2.48 -20.32 -7.18
C VAL A 97 -2.39 -21.48 -6.20
N GLU A 98 -3.26 -21.53 -5.20
CA GLU A 98 -3.35 -22.66 -4.25
C GLU A 98 -3.54 -24.00 -4.99
N LYS A 99 -4.39 -24.02 -6.01
CA LYS A 99 -4.61 -25.21 -6.82
C LYS A 99 -3.39 -25.59 -7.66
N LEU A 100 -2.71 -24.60 -8.27
CA LEU A 100 -1.53 -24.84 -9.12
C LEU A 100 -0.35 -25.41 -8.34
N TYR A 101 -0.08 -24.86 -7.18
CA TYR A 101 1.11 -25.18 -6.38
C TYR A 101 0.83 -26.18 -5.25
N GLY A 102 -0.40 -26.69 -5.19
CA GLY A 102 -0.73 -27.91 -4.44
C GLY A 102 -0.70 -27.81 -2.92
N GLY A 103 -0.81 -26.63 -2.35
CA GLY A 103 -0.91 -26.42 -0.90
C GLY A 103 0.30 -26.88 -0.08
N LYS A 104 1.42 -27.25 -0.72
CA LYS A 104 2.61 -27.72 -0.02
C LYS A 104 3.45 -26.59 0.56
N SER A 105 3.51 -25.49 -0.17
CA SER A 105 4.35 -24.32 0.14
C SER A 105 3.54 -23.09 0.56
N MET A 106 2.22 -23.21 0.59
CA MET A 106 1.36 -22.08 0.86
C MET A 106 0.14 -22.51 1.68
N GLN A 107 -0.20 -21.73 2.69
CA GLN A 107 -1.39 -21.95 3.52
C GLN A 107 -2.17 -20.65 3.66
N ARG A 108 -3.48 -20.74 3.56
CA ARG A 108 -4.37 -19.60 3.75
C ARG A 108 -4.65 -19.37 5.23
N SER A 109 -4.54 -18.13 5.67
CA SER A 109 -4.95 -17.75 7.02
C SER A 109 -6.47 -17.76 7.17
N SER A 110 -6.95 -17.74 8.41
CA SER A 110 -8.38 -17.62 8.73
C SER A 110 -9.02 -16.31 8.22
N LYS A 111 -8.21 -15.32 7.83
CA LYS A 111 -8.67 -14.02 7.31
C LYS A 111 -8.57 -13.90 5.79
N GLY A 112 -8.30 -15.00 5.10
CA GLY A 112 -8.18 -15.00 3.65
C GLY A 112 -6.81 -14.62 3.11
N SER A 113 -5.88 -14.13 3.94
CA SER A 113 -4.49 -13.96 3.56
C SER A 113 -3.81 -15.31 3.35
N PHE A 114 -2.63 -15.33 2.80
CA PHE A 114 -1.87 -16.55 2.59
C PHE A 114 -0.53 -16.48 3.33
N ILE A 115 -0.01 -17.63 3.71
CA ILE A 115 1.30 -17.78 4.33
C ILE A 115 2.17 -18.68 3.48
N TYR A 116 3.45 -18.41 3.49
CA TYR A 116 4.46 -19.22 2.83
C TYR A 116 5.12 -20.15 3.84
N TRP A 117 5.39 -21.37 3.38
CA TRP A 117 6.16 -22.34 4.13
C TRP A 117 7.55 -22.52 3.53
N LYS A 118 8.39 -23.18 4.23
CA LYS A 118 9.78 -23.47 3.93
C LYS A 118 9.97 -24.49 2.82
N GLU A 119 9.60 -24.13 1.61
CA GLU A 119 9.79 -25.00 0.45
C GLU A 119 10.39 -24.21 -0.70
N ASP A 120 11.11 -24.93 -1.56
CA ASP A 120 11.62 -24.39 -2.82
C ASP A 120 10.48 -24.25 -3.83
N ASN A 121 10.68 -23.36 -4.80
CA ASN A 121 9.75 -23.15 -5.92
C ASN A 121 8.32 -22.75 -5.52
N ILE A 122 8.16 -21.95 -4.50
CA ILE A 122 6.86 -21.38 -4.15
C ILE A 122 6.50 -20.20 -5.07
N PRO A 123 5.19 -19.93 -5.28
CA PRO A 123 4.78 -18.79 -6.09
C PRO A 123 5.20 -17.46 -5.46
N ASP A 124 5.78 -16.57 -6.26
CA ASP A 124 6.07 -15.20 -5.82
C ASP A 124 4.83 -14.31 -5.98
N LEU A 125 4.12 -14.11 -4.90
CA LEU A 125 2.92 -13.27 -4.83
C LEU A 125 3.18 -11.91 -4.17
N SER A 126 4.44 -11.53 -3.99
CA SER A 126 4.81 -10.30 -3.27
C SER A 126 4.15 -9.04 -3.82
N ASN A 127 3.90 -8.99 -5.13
CA ASN A 127 3.31 -7.84 -5.81
C ASN A 127 1.95 -8.14 -6.45
N ILE A 128 1.37 -9.32 -6.22
CA ILE A 128 0.20 -9.78 -6.99
C ILE A 128 -0.97 -8.77 -7.01
N PHE A 129 -1.29 -8.15 -5.86
CA PHE A 129 -2.34 -7.14 -5.79
C PHE A 129 -2.00 -5.89 -6.60
N THR A 130 -0.76 -5.43 -6.50
CA THR A 130 -0.28 -4.26 -7.23
C THR A 130 -0.25 -4.53 -8.73
N ASP A 131 0.17 -5.72 -9.13
CA ASP A 131 0.28 -6.09 -10.55
C ASP A 131 -1.10 -6.21 -11.19
N VAL A 132 -2.05 -6.87 -10.52
CA VAL A 132 -3.45 -6.96 -10.98
C VAL A 132 -4.10 -5.58 -11.03
N TYR A 133 -3.93 -4.76 -9.99
CA TYR A 133 -4.47 -3.40 -9.97
C TYR A 133 -3.92 -2.54 -11.12
N ASN A 134 -2.60 -2.57 -11.34
CA ASN A 134 -1.98 -1.81 -12.42
C ASN A 134 -2.39 -2.32 -13.80
N ALA A 135 -2.60 -3.63 -13.96
CA ALA A 135 -3.11 -4.20 -15.18
C ALA A 135 -4.53 -3.68 -15.50
N PHE A 136 -5.43 -3.59 -14.50
CA PHE A 136 -6.72 -2.96 -14.71
C PHE A 136 -6.61 -1.46 -14.99
N LYS A 137 -5.66 -0.78 -14.36
CA LYS A 137 -5.42 0.64 -14.59
C LYS A 137 -4.91 0.95 -16.00
N SER A 138 -4.22 0.02 -16.67
CA SER A 138 -3.79 0.19 -18.05
C SER A 138 -4.96 0.27 -19.04
N GLY A 139 -6.09 -0.36 -18.71
CA GLY A 139 -7.29 -0.40 -19.55
C GLY A 139 -7.15 -1.30 -20.79
N GLU A 140 -6.20 -2.23 -20.76
CA GLU A 140 -5.87 -3.13 -21.86
C GLU A 140 -5.81 -4.59 -21.39
N ASN A 141 -5.98 -5.53 -22.33
CA ASN A 141 -5.75 -6.93 -22.05
C ASN A 141 -4.29 -7.15 -21.64
N THR A 142 -4.08 -7.63 -20.43
CA THR A 142 -2.74 -7.78 -19.85
C THR A 142 -2.57 -9.19 -19.31
N GLN A 143 -1.36 -9.73 -19.44
CA GLN A 143 -0.99 -11.01 -18.84
C GLN A 143 -0.01 -10.78 -17.69
N ILE A 144 -0.31 -11.39 -16.54
CA ILE A 144 0.56 -11.42 -15.36
C ILE A 144 1.08 -12.83 -15.22
N LEU A 145 2.40 -12.99 -15.12
CA LEU A 145 3.06 -14.27 -14.91
C LEU A 145 3.46 -14.41 -13.44
N ILE A 146 3.05 -15.53 -12.84
CA ILE A 146 3.49 -15.92 -11.50
C ILE A 146 4.75 -16.76 -11.63
N TYR A 147 5.85 -16.22 -11.17
CA TYR A 147 7.12 -16.92 -11.07
C TYR A 147 7.24 -17.61 -9.71
N THR A 148 8.10 -18.60 -9.63
CA THR A 148 8.46 -19.22 -8.35
C THR A 148 9.73 -18.62 -7.79
N LYS A 149 9.87 -18.69 -6.49
CA LYS A 149 11.08 -18.34 -5.75
C LYS A 149 11.30 -19.30 -4.59
N ASP A 150 12.54 -19.39 -4.16
CA ASP A 150 12.86 -20.10 -2.93
C ASP A 150 12.59 -19.19 -1.73
N LEU A 151 11.96 -19.73 -0.72
CA LEU A 151 11.76 -19.03 0.54
C LEU A 151 12.65 -19.60 1.62
N PRO A 152 13.06 -18.75 2.57
CA PRO A 152 13.78 -19.23 3.74
C PRO A 152 12.90 -20.20 4.55
N ALA A 153 13.54 -21.21 5.09
CA ALA A 153 12.91 -22.05 6.07
C ALA A 153 12.67 -21.27 7.37
N THR A 154 11.45 -21.36 7.91
CA THR A 154 11.10 -20.75 9.20
C THR A 154 11.74 -21.46 10.40
N ASP A 155 12.54 -22.49 10.17
CA ASP A 155 13.33 -23.19 11.17
C ASP A 155 14.78 -22.70 11.30
N GLY A 156 15.10 -21.57 10.71
CA GLY A 156 16.40 -20.95 10.79
C GLY A 156 17.46 -21.45 9.81
N ARG A 157 17.11 -22.32 8.86
CA ARG A 157 18.06 -22.86 7.87
C ARG A 157 18.38 -21.94 6.69
N TYR A 158 17.67 -20.83 6.55
CA TYR A 158 17.80 -19.96 5.37
C TYR A 158 19.12 -19.18 5.34
N SER A 159 19.43 -18.50 6.41
CA SER A 159 20.67 -17.71 6.53
C SER A 159 21.15 -17.69 7.98
N ASN A 160 22.40 -17.23 8.19
CA ASN A 160 22.92 -17.09 9.54
C ASN A 160 22.13 -16.08 10.38
N LYS A 161 21.46 -15.14 9.73
CA LYS A 161 20.73 -14.07 10.40
C LYS A 161 19.58 -13.54 9.54
N TYR A 162 18.37 -13.54 10.06
CA TYR A 162 17.21 -12.93 9.42
C TYR A 162 16.09 -12.59 10.43
N ILE A 163 15.17 -11.76 10.01
CA ILE A 163 13.96 -11.39 10.75
C ILE A 163 12.79 -12.21 10.20
N GLU A 164 12.01 -12.84 11.08
CA GLU A 164 10.73 -13.46 10.73
C GLU A 164 9.59 -12.67 11.38
N ILE A 165 8.55 -12.36 10.63
CA ILE A 165 7.38 -11.62 11.08
C ILE A 165 6.13 -12.47 10.87
N ASP A 166 5.49 -12.83 11.98
CA ASP A 166 4.20 -13.51 12.05
C ASP A 166 3.10 -12.46 12.30
N ASN A 167 2.41 -12.08 11.21
CA ASN A 167 1.36 -11.06 11.28
C ASN A 167 0.13 -11.55 12.04
N SER A 168 -0.14 -12.85 12.07
CA SER A 168 -1.27 -13.41 12.83
C SER A 168 -1.09 -13.23 14.32
N LYS A 169 0.14 -13.41 14.79
CA LYS A 169 0.49 -13.30 16.21
C LYS A 169 0.93 -11.89 16.61
N GLN A 170 1.13 -10.99 15.66
CA GLN A 170 1.76 -9.68 15.89
C GLN A 170 3.11 -9.81 16.61
N LYS A 171 3.93 -10.76 16.12
CA LYS A 171 5.25 -11.09 16.66
C LYS A 171 6.31 -11.06 15.58
N LEU A 172 7.51 -10.72 16.01
CA LEU A 172 8.74 -10.78 15.25
C LEU A 172 9.73 -11.68 15.97
N TYR A 173 10.38 -12.55 15.23
CA TYR A 173 11.42 -13.45 15.70
C TYR A 173 12.74 -13.08 15.05
N VAL A 174 13.78 -12.95 15.88
CA VAL A 174 15.16 -12.73 15.42
C VAL A 174 15.85 -14.08 15.36
N TRP A 175 16.21 -14.49 14.15
CA TRP A 175 16.94 -15.73 13.90
C TRP A 175 18.42 -15.45 13.71
N ILE A 176 19.27 -16.13 14.48
CA ILE A 176 20.73 -16.12 14.35
C ILE A 176 21.25 -17.56 14.51
N ASP A 177 22.05 -18.03 13.55
CA ASP A 177 22.63 -19.36 13.51
C ASP A 177 21.61 -20.50 13.79
N GLY A 178 20.45 -20.39 13.15
CA GLY A 178 19.37 -21.38 13.24
C GLY A 178 18.60 -21.38 14.55
N LYS A 179 18.73 -20.35 15.37
CA LYS A 179 18.04 -20.22 16.66
C LYS A 179 17.30 -18.90 16.75
N VAL A 180 16.12 -18.90 17.35
CA VAL A 180 15.43 -17.70 17.78
C VAL A 180 16.15 -17.14 19.00
N VAL A 181 16.79 -16.00 18.84
CA VAL A 181 17.54 -15.32 19.93
C VAL A 181 16.70 -14.25 20.62
N LYS A 182 15.65 -13.78 19.97
CA LYS A 182 14.74 -12.78 20.54
C LYS A 182 13.35 -12.87 19.90
N GLU A 183 12.32 -12.71 20.73
CA GLU A 183 10.93 -12.47 20.31
C GLU A 183 10.55 -11.03 20.65
N ILE A 184 9.85 -10.36 19.75
CA ILE A 184 9.42 -8.96 19.87
C ILE A 184 7.94 -8.87 19.53
N LEU A 185 7.16 -8.20 20.37
CA LEU A 185 5.79 -7.83 20.04
C LEU A 185 5.79 -6.62 19.11
N LEU A 186 4.91 -6.64 18.13
CA LEU A 186 4.83 -5.58 17.13
C LEU A 186 3.39 -5.05 16.95
N SER A 187 3.28 -3.93 16.24
CA SER A 187 2.03 -3.43 15.68
C SER A 187 2.18 -3.44 14.15
N GLY A 188 1.62 -4.45 13.54
CA GLY A 188 1.69 -4.68 12.10
C GLY A 188 0.63 -3.95 11.30
N PRO A 189 0.58 -4.20 9.98
CA PRO A 189 -0.40 -3.63 9.07
C PRO A 189 -1.83 -4.02 9.41
N LYS A 190 -2.76 -3.11 9.14
CA LYS A 190 -4.19 -3.43 9.04
C LYS A 190 -4.41 -4.42 7.91
N VAL A 191 -5.49 -5.18 7.99
CA VAL A 191 -5.92 -6.07 6.91
C VAL A 191 -6.04 -5.27 5.61
N GLY A 192 -5.44 -5.79 4.54
CA GLY A 192 -5.38 -5.16 3.23
C GLY A 192 -4.15 -4.27 2.97
N TYR A 193 -3.29 -4.12 3.96
CA TYR A 193 -2.03 -3.36 3.83
C TYR A 193 -0.80 -4.24 4.03
N GLU A 194 -1.01 -5.53 4.23
CA GLU A 194 0.05 -6.50 4.42
C GLU A 194 0.80 -6.79 3.11
N VAL A 195 2.06 -7.14 3.26
CA VAL A 195 2.85 -7.78 2.23
C VAL A 195 3.48 -9.03 2.79
N TYR A 196 3.55 -10.09 1.98
CA TYR A 196 4.06 -11.39 2.38
C TYR A 196 5.21 -11.82 1.48
N GLY A 197 6.14 -12.57 2.02
CA GLY A 197 7.31 -13.07 1.32
C GLY A 197 8.62 -12.69 1.96
N VAL A 198 9.68 -12.64 1.16
CA VAL A 198 11.04 -12.33 1.61
C VAL A 198 11.48 -11.00 1.01
N PHE A 199 11.92 -10.10 1.86
CA PHE A 199 12.32 -8.76 1.48
C PHE A 199 13.71 -8.45 2.04
N PRO A 200 14.61 -7.84 1.26
CA PRO A 200 15.86 -7.31 1.80
C PRO A 200 15.60 -6.00 2.56
N ILE A 201 16.42 -5.72 3.56
CA ILE A 201 16.53 -4.36 4.11
C ILE A 201 17.20 -3.49 3.05
N ILE A 202 16.48 -2.51 2.53
CA ILE A 202 16.94 -1.67 1.41
C ILE A 202 17.64 -0.42 1.89
N ASP A 203 17.09 0.20 2.94
CA ASP A 203 17.65 1.43 3.49
C ASP A 203 17.45 1.52 5.00
N LYS A 204 18.28 2.36 5.67
CA LYS A 204 18.25 2.56 7.12
C LYS A 204 18.40 4.03 7.46
N GLY A 205 17.66 4.47 8.48
CA GLY A 205 17.73 5.83 9.01
C GLY A 205 17.47 5.89 10.51
N ILE A 206 18.17 6.79 11.22
CA ILE A 206 18.04 6.87 12.70
C ILE A 206 16.66 7.34 13.12
N SER A 207 16.12 8.38 12.47
CA SER A 207 14.77 8.89 12.75
C SER A 207 14.29 9.78 11.60
N PRO A 208 14.08 9.22 10.40
CA PRO A 208 13.56 10.00 9.29
C PRO A 208 12.15 10.49 9.60
N MET A 209 11.78 11.62 9.00
CA MET A 209 10.44 12.18 9.08
C MET A 209 9.66 11.76 7.82
N ALA A 210 8.49 11.18 8.03
CA ALA A 210 7.54 10.92 6.95
C ALA A 210 6.95 12.24 6.40
N PRO A 211 6.42 12.26 5.17
CA PRO A 211 5.72 13.44 4.61
C PRO A 211 4.56 13.94 5.48
N THR A 212 4.02 13.08 6.33
CA THR A 212 2.98 13.41 7.32
C THR A 212 3.49 14.14 8.57
N GLY A 213 4.76 14.52 8.63
CA GLY A 213 5.37 15.17 9.80
C GLY A 213 5.65 14.25 10.99
N ARG A 214 5.59 12.94 10.79
CA ARG A 214 5.80 11.94 11.84
C ARG A 214 7.20 11.35 11.75
N TYR A 215 7.89 11.24 12.87
CA TYR A 215 9.23 10.68 12.97
C TYR A 215 9.17 9.18 13.23
N MET A 216 10.00 8.42 12.52
CA MET A 216 10.09 6.96 12.58
C MET A 216 11.47 6.54 13.11
N PRO A 217 11.66 6.39 14.44
CA PRO A 217 12.96 6.05 14.99
C PRO A 217 13.42 4.66 14.56
N TYR A 218 14.70 4.52 14.24
CA TYR A 218 15.36 3.28 13.82
C TYR A 218 14.70 2.62 12.60
N TRP A 219 14.44 3.45 11.59
CA TRP A 219 13.83 3.07 10.33
C TRP A 219 14.69 2.09 9.55
N MET A 220 14.07 1.00 9.07
CA MET A 220 14.65 0.03 8.13
C MET A 220 13.62 -0.25 7.03
N ALA A 221 13.84 0.34 5.85
CA ALA A 221 12.95 0.18 4.69
C ALA A 221 13.13 -1.22 4.08
N PHE A 222 12.04 -1.87 3.68
CA PHE A 222 12.09 -3.18 3.02
C PHE A 222 11.20 -3.32 1.78
N TYR A 223 10.18 -2.49 1.63
CA TYR A 223 9.24 -2.62 0.52
C TYR A 223 8.69 -1.26 0.10
N TYR A 224 8.60 -1.01 -1.22
CA TYR A 224 7.93 0.17 -1.75
C TYR A 224 6.55 -0.20 -2.28
N SER A 225 5.51 0.31 -1.66
CA SER A 225 4.13 0.12 -2.08
C SER A 225 3.76 1.10 -3.19
N LYS A 226 3.71 0.63 -4.43
CA LYS A 226 3.21 1.44 -5.57
C LYS A 226 1.78 1.92 -5.37
N ARG A 227 0.97 1.10 -4.69
CA ARG A 227 -0.44 1.41 -4.37
C ARG A 227 -0.57 2.63 -3.47
N GLN A 228 0.32 2.77 -2.48
CA GLN A 228 0.28 3.87 -1.50
C GLN A 228 1.31 4.96 -1.78
N ASP A 229 2.11 4.79 -2.82
CA ASP A 229 3.24 5.66 -3.15
C ASP A 229 4.14 5.91 -1.93
N SER A 230 4.45 4.85 -1.19
CA SER A 230 5.17 4.96 0.07
C SER A 230 6.00 3.73 0.40
N TRP A 231 7.07 3.96 1.18
CA TRP A 231 7.89 2.90 1.71
C TRP A 231 7.28 2.26 2.96
N TYR A 232 7.36 0.94 3.03
CA TYR A 232 7.13 0.17 4.24
C TYR A 232 8.46 -0.14 4.91
N GLY A 233 8.48 -0.07 6.22
CA GLY A 233 9.68 -0.32 7.00
C GLY A 233 9.38 -0.82 8.40
N LEU A 234 10.41 -1.33 9.06
CA LEU A 234 10.41 -1.58 10.49
C LEU A 234 10.89 -0.31 11.20
N HIS A 235 10.25 0.07 12.28
CA HIS A 235 10.65 1.23 13.09
C HIS A 235 10.01 1.18 14.49
N ALA A 236 10.48 2.04 15.41
CA ALA A 236 9.84 2.22 16.70
C ALA A 236 8.48 2.94 16.54
N LEU A 237 7.65 2.89 17.58
CA LEU A 237 6.45 3.73 17.66
C LEU A 237 6.81 5.17 17.28
N ILE A 238 5.96 5.79 16.46
CA ILE A 238 6.19 7.13 15.91
C ILE A 238 6.00 8.22 16.95
N TRP A 239 6.57 9.38 16.66
CA TRP A 239 6.32 10.59 17.43
C TRP A 239 6.21 11.80 16.48
N TRP A 240 5.60 12.89 16.96
CA TRP A 240 5.40 14.14 16.22
C TRP A 240 5.30 15.32 17.16
N TYR A 241 5.29 16.52 16.61
CA TYR A 241 4.94 17.72 17.37
C TYR A 241 3.47 18.06 17.14
N ASP A 242 2.73 18.39 18.22
CA ASP A 242 1.37 18.92 18.15
C ASP A 242 1.35 20.40 17.71
N GLU A 243 0.16 20.97 17.61
CA GLU A 243 -0.04 22.38 17.23
C GLU A 243 0.64 23.38 18.18
N ASN A 244 0.92 22.99 19.41
CA ASN A 244 1.59 23.79 20.43
C ASN A 244 3.10 23.55 20.47
N GLY A 245 3.65 22.76 19.55
CA GLY A 245 5.06 22.38 19.53
C GLY A 245 5.45 21.35 20.59
N LYS A 246 4.49 20.71 21.25
CA LYS A 246 4.75 19.66 22.24
C LYS A 246 4.96 18.33 21.54
N LYS A 247 5.98 17.59 21.97
CA LYS A 247 6.27 16.26 21.47
C LYS A 247 5.24 15.24 21.95
N VAL A 248 4.60 14.55 21.01
CA VAL A 248 3.58 13.52 21.24
C VAL A 248 4.11 12.18 20.74
N TYR A 249 3.84 11.11 21.44
CA TYR A 249 4.25 9.75 21.09
C TYR A 249 3.03 8.89 20.80
N GLU A 250 3.18 7.98 19.86
CA GLU A 250 2.20 6.93 19.64
C GLU A 250 2.05 6.06 20.89
N PRO A 251 0.81 5.72 21.30
CA PRO A 251 0.57 4.94 22.51
C PRO A 251 1.18 3.53 22.41
N THR A 252 1.83 3.07 23.47
CA THR A 252 2.36 1.71 23.58
C THR A 252 1.29 0.62 23.53
N SER A 253 0.03 0.97 23.85
CA SER A 253 -1.14 0.08 23.72
C SER A 253 -1.45 -0.32 22.28
N ASN A 254 -0.79 0.29 21.29
CA ASN A 254 -0.87 -0.15 19.90
C ASN A 254 -0.05 -1.42 19.62
N ILE A 255 0.92 -1.76 20.47
CA ILE A 255 1.71 -2.99 20.35
C ILE A 255 0.80 -4.21 20.58
N GLY A 256 0.94 -5.23 19.76
CA GLY A 256 0.06 -6.41 19.72
C GLY A 256 -1.20 -6.24 18.88
N VAL A 257 -1.42 -5.05 18.27
CA VAL A 257 -2.62 -4.74 17.50
C VAL A 257 -2.24 -4.26 16.09
N ARG A 258 -2.95 -4.72 15.07
CA ARG A 258 -2.80 -4.25 13.69
C ARG A 258 -3.29 -2.81 13.53
N ARG A 259 -2.38 -1.84 13.41
CA ARG A 259 -2.70 -0.40 13.37
C ARG A 259 -2.06 0.36 12.22
N SER A 260 -1.06 -0.22 11.55
CA SER A 260 -0.28 0.49 10.55
C SER A 260 -0.92 0.48 9.15
N GLY A 261 -0.43 1.34 8.28
CA GLY A 261 -0.74 1.33 6.85
C GLY A 261 0.32 0.58 6.03
N GLY A 262 1.06 -0.38 6.63
CA GLY A 262 2.08 -1.19 5.95
C GLY A 262 3.36 -1.38 6.76
N CYS A 263 3.75 -0.40 7.57
CA CYS A 263 4.94 -0.49 8.42
C CYS A 263 4.76 -1.49 9.59
N ILE A 264 5.88 -1.98 10.08
CA ILE A 264 5.97 -2.83 11.28
C ILE A 264 6.54 -1.98 12.41
N ARG A 265 5.75 -1.77 13.45
CA ARG A 265 6.11 -0.92 14.60
C ARG A 265 6.37 -1.75 15.82
N MET A 266 7.33 -1.32 16.63
CA MET A 266 7.72 -1.99 17.88
C MET A 266 8.11 -0.97 18.95
N LEU A 267 8.45 -1.43 20.15
CA LEU A 267 8.97 -0.56 21.18
C LEU A 267 10.34 -0.01 20.78
N TYR A 268 10.72 1.11 21.36
CA TYR A 268 11.93 1.86 21.01
C TYR A 268 13.21 1.02 21.14
N ASP A 269 13.36 0.31 22.26
CA ASP A 269 14.55 -0.50 22.52
C ASP A 269 14.63 -1.74 21.62
N ASP A 270 13.49 -2.33 21.25
CA ASP A 270 13.44 -3.44 20.30
C ASP A 270 13.82 -3.00 18.89
N SER A 271 13.31 -1.84 18.47
CA SER A 271 13.68 -1.27 17.17
C SER A 271 15.16 -0.88 17.10
N LYS A 272 15.68 -0.29 18.18
CA LYS A 272 17.11 0.03 18.32
C LYS A 272 17.97 -1.23 18.21
N TYR A 273 17.61 -2.29 18.93
CA TYR A 273 18.31 -3.56 18.87
C TYR A 273 18.37 -4.13 17.46
N LEU A 274 17.23 -4.18 16.74
CA LEU A 274 17.21 -4.66 15.35
C LEU A 274 18.06 -3.77 14.44
N TYR A 275 17.95 -2.46 14.59
CA TYR A 275 18.72 -1.50 13.82
C TYR A 275 20.24 -1.67 13.99
N GLU A 276 20.70 -2.03 15.19
CA GLU A 276 22.12 -2.24 15.48
C GLU A 276 22.67 -3.55 14.90
N ILE A 277 21.87 -4.62 14.89
CA ILE A 277 22.35 -5.94 14.49
C ILE A 277 22.10 -6.30 13.02
N PHE A 278 21.10 -5.68 12.38
CA PHE A 278 20.77 -5.94 10.97
C PHE A 278 21.34 -4.88 10.05
N ASN A 279 21.77 -5.29 8.86
CA ASN A 279 22.37 -4.44 7.84
C ASN A 279 21.48 -4.39 6.58
N LYS A 280 21.77 -3.43 5.67
CA LYS A 280 21.22 -3.46 4.32
C LYS A 280 21.60 -4.77 3.65
N GLY A 281 20.63 -5.41 3.00
CA GLY A 281 20.77 -6.72 2.37
C GLY A 281 20.39 -7.91 3.26
N ASP A 282 20.33 -7.76 4.59
CA ASP A 282 19.74 -8.78 5.45
C ASP A 282 18.25 -8.96 5.14
N HIS A 283 17.73 -10.17 5.36
CA HIS A 283 16.38 -10.52 4.92
C HIS A 283 15.34 -10.44 6.04
N ILE A 284 14.13 -10.12 5.61
CA ILE A 284 12.91 -10.12 6.41
C ILE A 284 11.94 -11.08 5.75
N LEU A 285 11.56 -12.16 6.45
CA LEU A 285 10.48 -13.06 6.06
C LEU A 285 9.19 -12.59 6.72
N ILE A 286 8.16 -12.32 5.93
CA ILE A 286 6.84 -11.89 6.42
C ILE A 286 5.81 -12.93 6.00
N HIS A 287 5.06 -13.44 6.96
CA HIS A 287 3.95 -14.37 6.76
C HIS A 287 2.77 -14.05 7.68
N GLU A 288 1.63 -14.73 7.44
CA GLU A 288 0.44 -14.65 8.29
C GLU A 288 0.59 -15.52 9.53
#